data_d92555245f79e1d9a4ed6479ee6a488c
#
_entry.id   d92555245f79e1d9a4ed6479ee6a488c
#
_cell.length_a   1.000
_cell.length_b   1.000
_cell.length_c   1.000
_cell.angle_alpha   90.00
_cell.angle_beta   90.00
_cell.angle_gamma   90.00
#
_symmetry.space_group_name_H-M   'P 1'
#
loop_
_entity.id
_entity.type
_entity.pdbx_description
1 polymer ?
#
loop_
_entity_poly.entity_id
_entity_poly.type
_entity_poly.pdbx_seq_one_letter_code
_entity_poly.pdbx_strand_id
1 'polypeptide(L)'
;MNNFYMDASAVLNFYNITGKKHLFITGCKGSGKSTLLNNLCVLLNENFDFLRSYKTMKPEVVIKSNLIENAREYTIGTPLTANPDSLSKGNNMKAVQEGFLKCAIPAIRSHIDNSNNRFFVIDELGYLESSCIQFQTSIFELLNSSHV
;
A
#
# COMPACT_ATOMS: atom_id res chain seq x y z
N MET A 1 18.28 17.39 -16.22
CA MET A 1 17.79 16.70 -15.02
C MET A 1 18.17 15.24 -15.13
N ASN A 2 19.05 14.76 -14.28
CA ASN A 2 19.37 13.34 -14.23
C ASN A 2 18.19 12.62 -13.60
N ASN A 3 17.41 11.91 -14.41
CA ASN A 3 16.42 10.97 -13.90
C ASN A 3 17.19 9.79 -13.29
N PHE A 4 17.35 9.82 -11.96
CA PHE A 4 17.80 8.65 -11.23
C PHE A 4 16.66 7.62 -11.25
N TYR A 5 16.65 6.76 -12.27
CA TYR A 5 15.88 5.53 -12.19
C TYR A 5 16.62 4.63 -11.19
N MET A 6 16.08 4.51 -9.99
CA MET A 6 16.63 3.54 -9.05
C MET A 6 16.35 2.14 -9.60
N ASP A 7 17.41 1.40 -9.85
CA ASP A 7 17.32 -0.01 -10.21
C ASP A 7 16.81 -0.81 -9.01
N ALA A 8 15.76 -1.61 -9.19
CA ALA A 8 15.17 -2.41 -8.13
C ALA A 8 16.17 -3.40 -7.51
N SER A 9 17.07 -3.96 -8.33
CA SER A 9 18.13 -4.86 -7.85
C SER A 9 19.11 -4.14 -6.92
N ALA A 10 19.49 -2.91 -7.26
CA ALA A 10 20.37 -2.08 -6.43
C ALA A 10 19.70 -1.71 -5.10
N VAL A 11 18.39 -1.36 -5.15
CA VAL A 11 17.61 -1.06 -3.94
C VAL A 11 17.51 -2.27 -3.02
N LEU A 12 17.21 -3.45 -3.56
CA LEU A 12 17.10 -4.69 -2.79
C LEU A 12 18.44 -5.09 -2.17
N ASN A 13 19.52 -4.98 -2.93
CA ASN A 13 20.87 -5.24 -2.43
C ASN A 13 21.24 -4.29 -1.31
N PHE A 14 20.99 -2.99 -1.47
CA PHE A 14 21.22 -1.99 -0.42
C PHE A 14 20.42 -2.30 0.84
N TYR A 15 19.13 -2.61 0.68
CA TYR A 15 18.25 -2.99 1.80
C TYR A 15 18.81 -4.20 2.56
N ASN A 16 19.22 -5.24 1.85
CA ASN A 16 19.78 -6.46 2.48
C ASN A 16 21.09 -6.20 3.24
N ILE A 17 21.95 -5.30 2.73
CA ILE A 17 23.23 -4.93 3.37
C ILE A 17 23.01 -4.10 4.63
N THR A 18 22.00 -3.22 4.63
CA THR A 18 21.78 -2.29 5.76
C THR A 18 21.21 -2.97 7.00
N GLY A 19 20.61 -4.16 6.87
CA GLY A 19 19.95 -4.86 7.95
C GLY A 19 18.74 -4.11 8.55
N LYS A 20 18.20 -3.14 7.81
CA LYS A 20 17.00 -2.38 8.23
C LYS A 20 15.76 -3.24 8.05
N LYS A 21 14.78 -3.07 8.96
CA LYS A 21 13.52 -3.81 8.89
C LYS A 21 12.60 -3.32 7.78
N HIS A 22 12.57 -2.02 7.55
CA HIS A 22 11.58 -1.38 6.69
C HIS A 22 12.24 -0.57 5.59
N LEU A 23 11.63 -0.62 4.39
CA LEU A 23 11.98 0.19 3.25
C LEU A 23 10.81 1.13 2.90
N PHE A 24 11.05 2.44 2.95
CA PHE A 24 10.09 3.45 2.56
C PHE A 24 10.48 4.07 1.22
N ILE A 25 9.56 4.00 0.24
CA ILE A 25 9.72 4.61 -1.08
C ILE A 25 8.87 5.87 -1.12
N THR A 26 9.50 7.02 -1.25
CA THR A 26 8.83 8.33 -1.30
C THR A 26 9.13 9.05 -2.61
N GLY A 27 8.34 10.05 -2.96
CA GLY A 27 8.56 10.87 -4.15
C GLY A 27 7.27 11.48 -4.67
N CYS A 28 7.39 12.44 -5.57
CA CYS A 28 6.26 13.12 -6.20
C CYS A 28 5.38 12.16 -6.99
N LYS A 29 4.13 12.57 -7.25
CA LYS A 29 3.23 11.83 -8.14
C LYS A 29 3.88 11.67 -9.52
N GLY A 30 3.82 10.47 -10.09
CA GLY A 30 4.43 10.16 -11.40
C GLY A 30 5.95 9.95 -11.38
N SER A 31 6.59 9.91 -10.21
CA SER A 31 8.05 9.69 -10.10
C SER A 31 8.51 8.23 -10.31
N GLY A 32 7.60 7.31 -10.63
CA GLY A 32 7.94 5.91 -10.86
C GLY A 32 7.94 5.01 -9.63
N LYS A 33 7.42 5.46 -8.48
CA LYS A 33 7.37 4.65 -7.24
C LYS A 33 6.71 3.29 -7.43
N SER A 34 5.52 3.27 -8.02
CA SER A 34 4.79 2.01 -8.25
C SER A 34 5.51 1.10 -9.24
N THR A 35 6.20 1.66 -10.23
CA THR A 35 7.04 0.89 -11.17
C THR A 35 8.20 0.24 -10.42
N LEU A 36 8.92 1.00 -9.59
CA LEU A 36 10.00 0.48 -8.76
C LEU A 36 9.49 -0.61 -7.81
N LEU A 37 8.35 -0.36 -7.15
CA LEU A 37 7.76 -1.32 -6.23
C LEU A 37 7.34 -2.61 -6.95
N ASN A 38 6.74 -2.53 -8.13
CA ASN A 38 6.40 -3.71 -8.93
C ASN A 38 7.66 -4.51 -9.32
N ASN A 39 8.73 -3.84 -9.72
CA ASN A 39 9.99 -4.50 -10.03
C ASN A 39 10.62 -5.17 -8.79
N LEU A 40 10.53 -4.54 -7.62
CA LEU A 40 10.93 -5.16 -6.35
C LEU A 40 10.09 -6.41 -6.05
N CYS A 41 8.77 -6.35 -6.24
CA CYS A 41 7.88 -7.50 -6.05
C CYS A 41 8.25 -8.69 -6.97
N VAL A 42 8.63 -8.40 -8.22
CA VAL A 42 9.13 -9.44 -9.14
C VAL A 42 10.40 -10.10 -8.60
N LEU A 43 11.34 -9.32 -8.05
CA LEU A 43 12.57 -9.85 -7.44
C LEU A 43 12.32 -10.64 -6.17
N LEU A 44 11.26 -10.31 -5.40
CA LEU A 44 10.86 -11.06 -4.21
C LEU A 44 10.20 -12.41 -4.52
N ASN A 45 9.82 -12.64 -5.78
CA ASN A 45 9.35 -13.91 -6.32
C ASN A 45 8.27 -14.59 -5.44
N GLU A 46 7.13 -13.93 -5.25
CA GLU A 46 5.97 -14.40 -4.47
C GLU A 46 6.20 -14.56 -2.94
N ASN A 47 7.37 -14.22 -2.43
CA ASN A 47 7.67 -14.25 -1.00
C ASN A 47 7.22 -12.98 -0.27
N PHE A 48 6.04 -12.47 -0.62
CA PHE A 48 5.49 -11.28 0.01
C PHE A 48 3.97 -11.32 0.07
N ASP A 49 3.42 -10.73 1.10
CA ASP A 49 2.02 -10.35 1.16
C ASP A 49 1.86 -8.90 0.78
N PHE A 50 0.69 -8.50 0.30
CA PHE A 50 0.48 -7.13 -0.13
C PHE A 50 -0.85 -6.54 0.34
N LEU A 51 -0.84 -5.23 0.48
CA LEU A 51 -2.00 -4.36 0.59
C LEU A 51 -1.85 -3.27 -0.47
N ARG A 52 -2.77 -3.21 -1.42
CA ARG A 52 -2.70 -2.28 -2.54
C ARG A 52 -3.97 -1.49 -2.70
N SER A 53 -3.86 -0.17 -2.80
CA SER A 53 -4.95 0.73 -3.13
C SER A 53 -4.78 1.33 -4.53
N TYR A 54 -5.87 1.55 -5.24
CA TYR A 54 -5.85 2.13 -6.58
C TYR A 54 -7.22 2.71 -6.97
N LYS A 55 -7.20 3.63 -7.94
CA LYS A 55 -8.41 4.17 -8.54
C LYS A 55 -8.97 3.20 -9.55
N THR A 56 -10.28 2.99 -9.51
CA THR A 56 -11.00 2.20 -10.51
C THR A 56 -11.48 3.07 -11.68
N MET A 57 -12.15 2.44 -12.66
CA MET A 57 -12.85 3.16 -13.74
C MET A 57 -14.02 4.01 -13.20
N LYS A 58 -14.57 3.66 -12.05
CA LYS A 58 -15.52 4.48 -11.31
C LYS A 58 -14.77 5.54 -10.49
N PRO A 59 -15.42 6.63 -10.10
CA PRO A 59 -14.80 7.66 -9.25
C PRO A 59 -14.67 7.19 -7.79
N GLU A 60 -13.96 6.10 -7.59
CA GLU A 60 -13.70 5.52 -6.27
C GLU A 60 -12.27 5.01 -6.15
N VAL A 61 -11.78 4.91 -4.94
CA VAL A 61 -10.53 4.25 -4.58
C VAL A 61 -10.86 2.95 -3.86
N VAL A 62 -10.27 1.87 -4.29
CA VAL A 62 -10.42 0.55 -3.69
C VAL A 62 -9.11 0.04 -3.11
N ILE A 63 -9.22 -0.89 -2.17
CA ILE A 63 -8.10 -1.59 -1.55
C ILE A 63 -8.30 -3.10 -1.67
N LYS A 64 -7.22 -3.83 -1.86
CA LYS A 64 -7.20 -5.30 -1.86
C LYS A 64 -5.93 -5.87 -1.27
N SER A 65 -5.99 -7.14 -0.88
CA SER A 65 -4.84 -7.91 -0.38
C SER A 65 -4.93 -9.36 -0.84
N ASN A 66 -3.78 -10.03 -1.05
CA ASN A 66 -3.73 -11.47 -1.29
C ASN A 66 -4.10 -12.31 -0.06
N LEU A 67 -4.10 -11.71 1.12
CA LEU A 67 -4.50 -12.36 2.38
C LEU A 67 -6.02 -12.32 2.65
N ILE A 68 -6.77 -11.63 1.79
CA ILE A 68 -8.23 -11.59 1.85
C ILE A 68 -8.81 -12.52 0.79
N GLU A 69 -9.83 -13.28 1.15
CA GLU A 69 -10.46 -14.27 0.30
C GLU A 69 -10.78 -13.71 -1.09
N ASN A 70 -10.32 -14.44 -2.13
CA ASN A 70 -10.46 -14.08 -3.55
C ASN A 70 -9.82 -12.74 -3.94
N ALA A 71 -8.92 -12.19 -3.13
CA ALA A 71 -8.35 -10.83 -3.30
C ALA A 71 -9.41 -9.77 -3.61
N ARG A 72 -10.56 -9.85 -2.92
CA ARG A 72 -11.71 -8.98 -3.12
C ARG A 72 -11.35 -7.53 -2.89
N GLU A 73 -11.91 -6.67 -3.73
CA GLU A 73 -11.76 -5.22 -3.62
C GLU A 73 -12.79 -4.62 -2.66
N TYR A 74 -12.34 -3.65 -1.86
CA TYR A 74 -13.18 -2.92 -0.92
C TYR A 74 -12.98 -1.42 -1.12
N THR A 75 -14.05 -0.66 -1.19
CA THR A 75 -13.98 0.79 -1.36
C THR A 75 -13.43 1.45 -0.09
N ILE A 76 -12.42 2.31 -0.25
CA ILE A 76 -11.83 3.13 0.82
C ILE A 76 -11.98 4.63 0.58
N GLY A 77 -12.37 5.03 -0.62
CA GLY A 77 -12.58 6.44 -0.96
C GLY A 77 -13.66 6.64 -1.99
N THR A 78 -14.53 7.62 -1.75
CA THR A 78 -15.58 8.06 -2.67
C THR A 78 -15.49 9.57 -2.87
N PRO A 79 -15.99 10.13 -4.01
CA PRO A 79 -15.98 11.57 -4.25
C PRO A 79 -16.72 12.35 -3.16
N LEU A 80 -16.18 13.51 -2.77
CA LEU A 80 -16.85 14.44 -1.86
C LEU A 80 -18.06 15.12 -2.51
N THR A 81 -18.04 15.26 -3.84
CA THR A 81 -19.11 15.89 -4.61
C THR A 81 -19.51 15.02 -5.79
N ALA A 82 -20.77 15.10 -6.21
CA ALA A 82 -21.29 14.39 -7.37
C ALA A 82 -20.74 14.90 -8.72
N ASN A 83 -19.94 15.97 -8.73
CA ASN A 83 -19.40 16.57 -9.95
C ASN A 83 -18.05 15.95 -10.31
N PRO A 84 -17.97 15.14 -11.41
CA PRO A 84 -16.74 14.48 -11.82
C PRO A 84 -15.59 15.45 -12.17
N ASP A 85 -15.89 16.67 -12.61
CA ASP A 85 -14.88 17.67 -12.98
C ASP A 85 -14.08 18.20 -11.79
N SER A 86 -14.61 18.05 -10.57
CA SER A 86 -13.92 18.46 -9.34
C SER A 86 -12.85 17.48 -8.89
N LEU A 87 -12.80 16.28 -9.46
CA LEU A 87 -11.84 15.21 -9.10
C LEU A 87 -10.41 15.48 -9.55
N SER A 88 -10.18 16.46 -10.40
CA SER A 88 -8.86 16.80 -10.94
C SER A 88 -7.95 17.58 -9.97
N LYS A 89 -8.49 18.11 -8.90
CA LYS A 89 -7.75 18.94 -7.92
C LYS A 89 -7.66 18.26 -6.57
N GLY A 90 -6.64 17.40 -6.38
CA GLY A 90 -6.18 16.88 -5.07
C GLY A 90 -7.25 16.52 -4.03
N ASN A 91 -7.02 15.73 -3.07
CA ASN A 91 -7.81 15.42 -1.83
C ASN A 91 -9.36 15.58 -1.82
N ASN A 92 -10.01 15.39 -2.98
CA ASN A 92 -11.47 15.54 -3.12
C ASN A 92 -12.24 14.22 -2.88
N MET A 93 -11.63 13.30 -2.13
CA MET A 93 -12.23 12.02 -1.80
C MET A 93 -12.54 11.98 -0.31
N LYS A 94 -13.70 11.43 0.02
CA LYS A 94 -14.07 11.09 1.40
C LYS A 94 -13.64 9.64 1.69
N ALA A 95 -12.98 9.42 2.81
CA ALA A 95 -12.61 8.08 3.23
C ALA A 95 -13.84 7.23 3.62
N VAL A 96 -13.81 5.97 3.22
CA VAL A 96 -14.80 4.95 3.57
C VAL A 96 -14.11 3.94 4.51
N GLN A 97 -14.42 4.03 5.80
CA GLN A 97 -13.74 3.23 6.82
C GLN A 97 -14.00 1.73 6.68
N GLU A 98 -15.14 1.33 6.13
CA GLU A 98 -15.51 -0.07 5.98
C GLU A 98 -14.47 -0.87 5.19
N GLY A 99 -13.88 -0.30 4.15
CA GLY A 99 -12.83 -0.97 3.36
C GLY A 99 -11.57 -1.22 4.18
N PHE A 100 -11.18 -0.29 5.04
CA PHE A 100 -10.06 -0.51 5.96
C PHE A 100 -10.37 -1.60 6.99
N LEU A 101 -11.57 -1.58 7.56
CA LEU A 101 -12.00 -2.57 8.58
C LEU A 101 -12.15 -3.98 8.01
N LYS A 102 -12.62 -4.12 6.77
CA LYS A 102 -12.89 -5.42 6.15
C LYS A 102 -11.72 -5.99 5.33
N CYS A 103 -10.78 -5.17 4.90
CA CYS A 103 -9.64 -5.61 4.09
C CYS A 103 -8.30 -5.31 4.76
N ALA A 104 -7.97 -4.04 4.97
CA ALA A 104 -6.62 -3.65 5.33
C ALA A 104 -6.21 -4.18 6.71
N ILE A 105 -7.02 -3.97 7.72
CA ILE A 105 -6.75 -4.41 9.10
C ILE A 105 -6.68 -5.94 9.20
N PRO A 106 -7.66 -6.70 8.66
CA PRO A 106 -7.57 -8.16 8.65
C PRO A 106 -6.35 -8.69 7.91
N ALA A 107 -5.96 -8.08 6.78
CA ALA A 107 -4.78 -8.48 6.03
C ALA A 107 -3.49 -8.28 6.85
N ILE A 108 -3.32 -7.13 7.49
CA ILE A 108 -2.17 -6.86 8.35
C ILE A 108 -2.10 -7.87 9.50
N ARG A 109 -3.21 -8.11 10.19
CA ARG A 109 -3.26 -9.09 11.27
C ARG A 109 -2.96 -10.50 10.79
N SER A 110 -3.53 -10.91 9.65
CA SER A 110 -3.24 -12.22 9.07
C SER A 110 -1.77 -12.39 8.73
N HIS A 111 -1.11 -11.34 8.24
CA HIS A 111 0.34 -11.38 8.00
C HIS A 111 1.13 -11.53 9.30
N ILE A 112 0.82 -10.74 10.32
CA ILE A 112 1.52 -10.78 11.61
C ILE A 112 1.37 -12.16 12.28
N ASP A 113 0.15 -12.72 12.24
CA ASP A 113 -0.20 -13.90 13.03
C ASP A 113 0.09 -15.22 12.32
N ASN A 114 -0.03 -15.27 10.99
CA ASN A 114 -0.13 -16.52 10.24
C ASN A 114 0.75 -16.61 8.99
N SER A 115 1.32 -15.51 8.50
CA SER A 115 2.05 -15.54 7.25
C SER A 115 3.45 -16.14 7.41
N ASN A 116 3.85 -16.95 6.44
CA ASN A 116 5.23 -17.41 6.28
C ASN A 116 6.05 -16.45 5.40
N ASN A 117 5.43 -15.44 4.79
CA ASN A 117 6.10 -14.46 3.97
C ASN A 117 6.84 -13.44 4.85
N ARG A 118 8.09 -13.15 4.49
CA ARG A 118 8.92 -12.19 5.22
C ARG A 118 8.49 -10.74 4.97
N PHE A 119 7.96 -10.45 3.80
CA PHE A 119 7.67 -9.08 3.37
C PHE A 119 6.18 -8.82 3.32
N PHE A 120 5.78 -7.65 3.80
CA PHE A 120 4.47 -7.08 3.60
C PHE A 120 4.61 -5.77 2.80
N VAL A 121 4.04 -5.75 1.62
CA VAL A 121 4.16 -4.63 0.66
C VAL A 121 2.89 -3.78 0.71
N ILE A 122 3.03 -2.49 0.97
CA ILE A 122 1.92 -1.53 0.97
C ILE A 122 2.12 -0.52 -0.16
N ASP A 123 1.18 -0.48 -1.10
CA ASP A 123 1.16 0.46 -2.23
C ASP A 123 -0.24 1.12 -2.34
N GLU A 124 -0.43 2.31 -1.85
CA GLU A 124 0.41 3.25 -1.12
C GLU A 124 -0.24 3.65 0.23
N LEU A 125 0.48 4.43 1.06
CA LEU A 125 -0.09 5.10 2.22
C LEU A 125 -0.34 6.57 1.88
N GLY A 126 -1.59 6.97 1.83
CA GLY A 126 -2.01 8.31 1.43
C GLY A 126 -2.91 9.01 2.45
N TYR A 127 -3.61 10.05 2.01
CA TYR A 127 -4.45 10.84 2.91
C TYR A 127 -5.75 10.13 3.35
N LEU A 128 -6.27 9.19 2.57
CA LEU A 128 -7.46 8.42 2.94
C LEU A 128 -7.21 7.58 4.19
N GLU A 129 -6.03 6.99 4.27
CA GLU A 129 -5.56 6.17 5.38
C GLU A 129 -5.42 6.98 6.68
N SER A 130 -5.12 8.27 6.57
CA SER A 130 -4.97 9.16 7.73
C SER A 130 -6.28 9.38 8.51
N SER A 131 -7.42 9.10 7.91
CA SER A 131 -8.73 9.25 8.55
C SER A 131 -9.21 8.03 9.33
N CYS A 132 -8.51 6.89 9.24
CA CYS A 132 -8.87 5.66 9.94
C CYS A 132 -7.84 5.34 11.04
N ILE A 133 -8.14 5.73 12.28
CA ILE A 133 -7.24 5.52 13.44
C ILE A 133 -6.92 4.04 13.65
N GLN A 134 -7.90 3.16 13.51
CA GLN A 134 -7.70 1.72 13.68
C GLN A 134 -6.71 1.16 12.63
N PHE A 135 -6.76 1.66 11.41
CA PHE A 135 -5.79 1.28 10.38
C PHE A 135 -4.39 1.80 10.73
N GLN A 136 -4.26 3.05 11.18
CA GLN A 136 -2.97 3.58 11.65
C GLN A 136 -2.39 2.73 12.79
N THR A 137 -3.22 2.35 13.76
CA THR A 137 -2.80 1.45 14.84
C THR A 137 -2.25 0.13 14.29
N SER A 138 -2.96 -0.48 13.33
CA SER A 138 -2.50 -1.73 12.71
C SER A 138 -1.19 -1.57 11.93
N ILE A 139 -0.95 -0.41 11.31
CA ILE A 139 0.36 -0.11 10.68
C ILE A 139 1.47 -0.06 11.73
N PHE A 140 1.23 0.58 12.89
CA PHE A 140 2.22 0.59 13.97
C PHE A 140 2.47 -0.81 14.55
N GLU A 141 1.44 -1.63 14.69
CA GLU A 141 1.58 -3.03 15.08
C GLU A 141 2.46 -3.80 14.09
N LEU A 142 2.21 -3.63 12.78
CA LEU A 142 3.02 -4.23 11.71
C LEU A 142 4.48 -3.81 11.79
N LEU A 143 4.75 -2.51 11.91
CA LEU A 143 6.12 -1.96 11.98
C LEU A 143 6.89 -2.45 13.22
N ASN A 144 6.20 -2.77 14.30
CA ASN A 144 6.80 -3.26 15.54
C ASN A 144 6.81 -4.79 15.65
N SER A 145 6.19 -5.50 14.71
CA SER A 145 6.14 -6.96 14.75
C SER A 145 7.52 -7.58 14.56
N SER A 146 7.74 -8.76 15.12
CA SER A 146 9.00 -9.50 14.99
C SER A 146 9.15 -10.18 13.62
N HIS A 147 8.07 -10.28 12.85
CA HIS A 147 8.03 -10.97 11.55
C HIS A 147 8.37 -10.06 10.36
N VAL A 148 8.50 -8.76 10.57
CA VAL A 148 8.77 -7.78 9.51
C VAL A 148 10.14 -7.16 9.67
#